data_1f7ca0a8e405bdfc9d93864fac3d1c07
#
_entry.id   1f7ca0a8e405bdfc9d93864fac3d1c07
#
_cell.length_a   1.000
_cell.length_b   1.000
_cell.length_c   1.000
_cell.angle_alpha   90.00
_cell.angle_beta   90.00
_cell.angle_gamma   90.00
#
_symmetry.space_group_name_H-M   'P 1'
#
loop_
_entity.id
_entity.type
_entity.pdbx_description
1 polymer ?
#
loop_
_entity_poly.entity_id
_entity_poly.type
_entity_poly.pdbx_seq_one_letter_code
_entity_poly.pdbx_strand_id
1 'polypeptide(L)'
;MKIALIGPGIMKIPPDRWGAVEMMIWDYAIILKDLGHRVQIINTPDKDVIKFEVEYGKFDVVHLHYDVFADILEDLAPHCKLLIASTHYPY
;
A
#
# COMPACT_ATOMS: atom_id res chain seq x y z
N MET A 1 -12.62 9.11 -0.54
CA MET A 1 -11.60 8.76 -1.54
C MET A 1 -11.36 7.25 -1.54
N LYS A 2 -10.89 6.73 -2.63
CA LYS A 2 -10.47 5.34 -2.72
C LYS A 2 -8.96 5.26 -2.58
N ILE A 3 -8.48 4.52 -1.58
CA ILE A 3 -7.08 4.52 -1.16
C ILE A 3 -6.54 3.09 -1.19
N ALA A 4 -5.38 2.91 -1.82
CA ALA A 4 -4.64 1.66 -1.78
C ALA A 4 -3.45 1.79 -0.82
N LEU A 5 -3.33 0.84 0.10
CA LEU A 5 -2.16 0.72 0.96
C LEU A 5 -1.39 -0.51 0.52
N ILE A 6 -0.16 -0.32 0.05
CA ILE A 6 0.66 -1.40 -0.48
C ILE A 6 1.68 -1.83 0.56
N GLY A 7 1.57 -3.08 0.99
CA GLY A 7 2.46 -3.69 1.97
C GLY A 7 3.59 -4.50 1.34
N PRO A 8 4.54 -4.96 2.17
CA PRO A 8 5.72 -5.67 1.68
C PRO A 8 5.45 -7.04 1.07
N GLY A 9 4.32 -7.67 1.40
CA GLY A 9 4.04 -9.04 0.95
C GLY A 9 4.84 -10.12 1.68
N ILE A 10 5.42 -9.79 2.82
CA ILE A 10 6.23 -10.71 3.62
C ILE A 10 5.38 -11.39 4.68
N MET A 11 4.52 -10.63 5.35
CA MET A 11 3.59 -11.11 6.36
C MET A 11 2.18 -10.71 5.99
N LYS A 12 1.18 -11.44 6.51
CA LYS A 12 -0.22 -11.05 6.34
C LYS A 12 -0.53 -9.77 7.12
N ILE A 13 -1.59 -9.09 6.75
CA ILE A 13 -2.07 -7.89 7.41
C ILE A 13 -3.51 -8.11 7.88
N PRO A 14 -3.81 -8.09 9.20
CA PRO A 14 -2.87 -7.83 10.29
C PRO A 14 -1.92 -9.02 10.51
N PRO A 15 -0.69 -8.76 11.01
CA PRO A 15 0.29 -9.82 11.17
C PRO A 15 -0.03 -10.72 12.38
N ASP A 16 0.33 -12.01 12.28
CA ASP A 16 0.24 -12.95 13.40
C ASP A 16 1.35 -12.75 14.41
N ARG A 17 2.48 -12.22 13.95
CA ARG A 17 3.66 -11.95 14.75
C ARG A 17 3.96 -10.47 14.69
N TRP A 18 4.98 -10.04 15.44
CA TRP A 18 5.38 -8.65 15.39
C TRP A 18 5.88 -8.29 13.98
N GLY A 19 5.25 -7.29 13.39
CA GLY A 19 5.64 -6.74 12.11
C GLY A 19 5.27 -5.27 12.09
N ALA A 20 6.27 -4.39 12.22
CA ALA A 20 6.02 -2.96 12.42
C ALA A 20 5.31 -2.31 11.23
N VAL A 21 5.75 -2.61 10.00
CA VAL A 21 5.15 -2.03 8.79
C VAL A 21 3.75 -2.56 8.57
N GLU A 22 3.56 -3.87 8.71
CA GLU A 22 2.26 -4.51 8.54
C GLU A 22 1.23 -4.00 9.55
N MET A 23 1.65 -3.81 10.80
CA MET A 23 0.78 -3.28 11.84
C MET A 23 0.41 -1.83 11.59
N MET A 24 1.37 -1.03 11.12
CA MET A 24 1.13 0.35 10.74
C MET A 24 0.11 0.47 9.60
N ILE A 25 0.24 -0.38 8.57
CA ILE A 25 -0.69 -0.40 7.45
C ILE A 25 -2.10 -0.76 7.94
N TRP A 26 -2.22 -1.74 8.84
CA TRP A 26 -3.49 -2.11 9.42
C TRP A 26 -4.14 -0.97 10.20
N ASP A 27 -3.35 -0.28 11.03
CA ASP A 27 -3.83 0.86 11.81
C ASP A 27 -4.31 2.00 10.89
N TYR A 28 -3.55 2.30 9.84
CA TYR A 28 -3.97 3.29 8.85
C TYR A 28 -5.28 2.88 8.16
N ALA A 29 -5.41 1.62 7.81
CA ALA A 29 -6.63 1.13 7.17
C ALA A 29 -7.86 1.34 8.06
N ILE A 30 -7.75 1.05 9.34
CA ILE A 30 -8.84 1.24 10.30
C ILE A 30 -9.21 2.72 10.40
N ILE A 31 -8.22 3.59 10.60
CA ILE A 31 -8.43 5.03 10.74
C ILE A 31 -9.08 5.62 9.48
N LEU A 32 -8.56 5.27 8.31
CA LEU A 32 -9.07 5.79 7.04
C LEU A 32 -10.50 5.32 6.77
N LYS A 33 -10.82 4.08 7.11
CA LYS A 33 -12.20 3.58 6.99
C LYS A 33 -13.14 4.30 7.93
N ASP A 34 -12.71 4.58 9.16
CA ASP A 34 -13.49 5.33 10.12
C ASP A 34 -13.76 6.76 9.65
N LEU A 35 -12.86 7.34 8.86
CA LEU A 35 -13.03 8.66 8.25
C LEU A 35 -13.91 8.63 6.99
N GLY A 36 -14.43 7.47 6.60
CA GLY A 36 -15.34 7.33 5.46
C GLY A 36 -14.68 7.03 4.13
N HIS A 37 -13.39 6.71 4.10
CA HIS A 37 -12.70 6.36 2.87
C HIS A 37 -12.84 4.88 2.54
N ARG A 38 -12.77 4.55 1.24
CA ARG A 38 -12.63 3.16 0.79
C ARG A 38 -11.15 2.81 0.81
N VAL A 39 -10.81 1.74 1.51
CA VAL A 39 -9.40 1.32 1.66
C VAL A 39 -9.25 -0.11 1.18
N GLN A 40 -8.27 -0.32 0.32
CA GLN A 40 -7.85 -1.65 -0.12
C GLN A 40 -6.39 -1.85 0.25
N ILE A 41 -6.10 -2.99 0.89
CA ILE A 41 -4.72 -3.37 1.21
C ILE A 41 -4.25 -4.32 0.11
N ILE A 42 -3.14 -3.96 -0.54
CA ILE A 42 -2.47 -4.80 -1.53
C ILE A 42 -1.19 -5.30 -0.88
N ASN A 43 -1.18 -6.57 -0.51
CA ASN A 43 -0.07 -7.15 0.25
C ASN A 43 0.45 -8.39 -0.46
N THR A 44 1.34 -8.18 -1.42
CA THR A 44 1.93 -9.24 -2.23
C THR A 44 3.37 -8.85 -2.60
N PRO A 45 4.29 -9.82 -2.70
CA PRO A 45 5.63 -9.55 -3.21
C PRO A 45 5.69 -9.45 -4.73
N ASP A 46 4.61 -9.77 -5.45
CA ASP A 46 4.57 -9.79 -6.90
C ASP A 46 4.28 -8.39 -7.45
N LYS A 47 5.30 -7.76 -8.05
CA LYS A 47 5.20 -6.41 -8.61
C LYS A 47 4.17 -6.31 -9.74
N ASP A 48 4.01 -7.37 -10.54
CA ASP A 48 3.04 -7.37 -11.62
C ASP A 48 1.61 -7.37 -11.09
N VAL A 49 1.36 -8.09 -10.00
CA VAL A 49 0.07 -8.07 -9.31
C VAL A 49 -0.21 -6.69 -8.74
N ILE A 50 0.79 -6.05 -8.12
CA ILE A 50 0.63 -4.69 -7.59
C ILE A 50 0.24 -3.72 -8.71
N LYS A 51 0.95 -3.75 -9.82
CA LYS A 51 0.66 -2.87 -10.96
C LYS A 51 -0.74 -3.11 -11.52
N PHE A 52 -1.13 -4.38 -11.66
CA PHE A 52 -2.46 -4.74 -12.13
C PHE A 52 -3.56 -4.22 -11.20
N GLU A 53 -3.41 -4.44 -9.90
CA GLU A 53 -4.40 -4.04 -8.90
C GLU A 53 -4.54 -2.51 -8.84
N VAL A 54 -3.45 -1.77 -8.95
CA VAL A 54 -3.47 -0.31 -8.95
C VAL A 54 -4.15 0.22 -10.20
N GLU A 55 -3.83 -0.32 -11.37
CA GLU A 55 -4.45 0.08 -12.63
C GLU A 55 -5.94 -0.23 -12.64
N TYR A 56 -6.31 -1.43 -12.24
CA TYR A 56 -7.70 -1.88 -12.24
C TYR A 56 -8.55 -1.14 -11.20
N GLY A 57 -7.96 -0.88 -10.03
CA GLY A 57 -8.69 -0.32 -8.90
C GLY A 57 -9.07 1.14 -9.02
N LYS A 58 -8.39 1.90 -9.87
CA LYS A 58 -8.64 3.33 -10.09
C LYS A 58 -8.67 4.11 -8.78
N PHE A 59 -7.55 4.08 -8.06
CA PHE A 59 -7.44 4.71 -6.75
C PHE A 59 -7.21 6.22 -6.86
N ASP A 60 -7.71 6.96 -5.90
CA ASP A 60 -7.35 8.38 -5.73
C ASP A 60 -5.95 8.51 -5.14
N VAL A 61 -5.64 7.70 -4.13
CA VAL A 61 -4.35 7.71 -3.44
C VAL A 61 -3.78 6.30 -3.42
N VAL A 62 -2.50 6.17 -3.75
CA VAL A 62 -1.74 4.94 -3.59
C VAL A 62 -0.58 5.23 -2.65
N HIS A 63 -0.51 4.51 -1.53
CA HIS A 63 0.54 4.68 -0.54
C HIS A 63 1.39 3.42 -0.47
N LEU A 64 2.60 3.52 -0.99
CA LEU A 64 3.58 2.45 -1.00
C LEU A 64 4.39 2.48 0.30
N HIS A 65 4.34 1.38 1.06
CA HIS A 65 5.00 1.28 2.35
C HIS A 65 6.30 0.47 2.33
N TYR A 66 6.78 0.11 1.15
CA TYR A 66 7.97 -0.74 1.03
C TYR A 66 8.88 -0.22 -0.07
N ASP A 67 10.05 0.29 0.30
CA ASP A 67 10.97 0.93 -0.62
C ASP A 67 11.60 -0.02 -1.66
N VAL A 68 11.58 -1.33 -1.40
CA VAL A 68 12.01 -2.34 -2.38
C VAL A 68 11.17 -2.25 -3.65
N PHE A 69 9.95 -1.73 -3.57
CA PHE A 69 9.09 -1.55 -4.72
C PHE A 69 9.24 -0.17 -5.39
N ALA A 70 10.27 0.61 -5.03
CA ALA A 70 10.46 1.94 -5.60
C ALA A 70 10.67 1.93 -7.11
N ASP A 71 11.16 0.84 -7.67
CA ASP A 71 11.36 0.68 -9.11
C ASP A 71 10.07 0.66 -9.93
N ILE A 72 8.91 0.43 -9.30
CA ILE A 72 7.63 0.44 -9.98
C ILE A 72 6.84 1.74 -9.79
N LEU A 73 7.39 2.73 -9.11
CA LEU A 73 6.68 3.99 -8.85
C LEU A 73 6.24 4.68 -10.14
N GLU A 74 7.07 4.69 -11.17
CA GLU A 74 6.73 5.29 -12.46
C GLU A 74 5.57 4.57 -13.14
N ASP A 75 5.43 3.25 -12.92
CA ASP A 75 4.35 2.46 -13.47
C ASP A 75 3.04 2.71 -12.73
N LEU A 76 3.09 3.06 -11.45
CA LEU A 76 1.91 3.30 -10.63
C LEU A 76 1.36 4.71 -10.77
N ALA A 77 2.23 5.69 -10.94
CA ALA A 77 1.87 7.11 -10.91
C ALA A 77 0.75 7.49 -11.90
N PRO A 78 0.72 6.99 -13.15
CA PRO A 78 -0.35 7.35 -14.09
C PRO A 78 -1.73 6.86 -13.69
N HIS A 79 -1.84 5.93 -12.75
CA HIS A 79 -3.08 5.24 -12.39
C HIS A 79 -3.70 5.74 -11.08
N CYS A 80 -3.17 6.81 -10.51
CA CYS A 80 -3.72 7.41 -9.30
C CYS A 80 -3.51 8.93 -9.32
N LYS A 81 -4.27 9.64 -8.49
CA LYS A 81 -4.14 11.10 -8.39
C LYS A 81 -2.96 11.52 -7.52
N LEU A 82 -2.66 10.74 -6.49
CA LEU A 82 -1.56 10.99 -5.57
C LEU A 82 -0.86 9.68 -5.25
N LEU A 83 0.45 9.66 -5.45
CA LEU A 83 1.29 8.53 -5.10
C LEU A 83 2.23 8.94 -3.98
N ILE A 84 2.18 8.20 -2.87
CA ILE A 84 3.02 8.43 -1.69
C ILE A 84 3.90 7.21 -1.49
N ALA A 85 5.18 7.43 -1.28
CA ALA A 85 6.12 6.37 -0.93
C ALA A 85 6.76 6.70 0.42
N SER A 86 6.69 5.74 1.34
CA SER A 86 7.28 5.88 2.68
C SER A 86 8.38 4.85 2.87
N THR A 87 9.48 5.28 3.49
CA THR A 87 10.53 4.38 3.95
C THR A 87 10.40 4.21 5.46
N HIS A 88 10.48 2.96 5.92
CA HIS A 88 10.26 2.63 7.33
C HIS A 88 11.52 2.14 8.03
N TYR A 89 12.64 2.13 7.34
CA TYR A 89 13.90 1.64 7.90
C TYR A 89 14.84 2.79 8.18
N PRO A 90 15.50 2.78 9.35
CA PRO A 90 16.68 3.60 9.56
C PRO A 90 17.83 2.95 8.80
N TYR A 91 18.14 3.48 7.69
CA TYR A 91 19.27 2.99 6.90
C TYR A 91 20.58 3.45 7.50
#